data_a34671589592d64c5e35cd7b8ce062b4
#
_entry.id   a34671589592d64c5e35cd7b8ce062b4
#
_cell.length_a   1.000
_cell.length_b   1.000
_cell.length_c   1.000
_cell.angle_alpha   90.00
_cell.angle_beta   90.00
_cell.angle_gamma   90.00
#
_symmetry.space_group_name_H-M   'P 1'
#
loop_
_entity.id
_entity.type
_entity.pdbx_description
1 polymer ?
#
loop_
_entity_poly.entity_id
_entity_poly.type
_entity_poly.pdbx_seq_one_letter_code
_entity_poly.pdbx_strand_id
1 'polypeptide(L)'
;MDYKDLIKSEMADVFKTDTSGRILKADSIGSLEAISKLLESENFRISKKGIGNITKRDLMDAFSMYGIDPLSAVILAFNVNIDPDAEDESKTANIKIISENVIYKLIDSYKEFINTKTGEKKKEIEDRITFPSKIELIAGDCFRVSHPAIFGVSIISGKVKPGYVMMNKEGTVVGRIKGIQNDKHALTEAVKGDEIAMSMDEPTYGRQIHEGEVLYTRESKENIFLLSNDFSYMLTDDDKSTLVEIEKIMSKIKK
;
A
#
# COMPACT_ATOMS: atom_id res chain seq x y z
N MET A 1 -26.70 -28.77 37.19
CA MET A 1 -26.03 -27.60 36.62
C MET A 1 -26.83 -26.41 37.04
N ASP A 2 -26.25 -25.52 37.86
CA ASP A 2 -26.98 -24.40 38.42
C ASP A 2 -27.24 -23.37 37.31
N TYR A 3 -28.44 -22.75 37.31
CA TYR A 3 -28.80 -21.70 36.32
C TYR A 3 -27.77 -20.55 36.27
N LYS A 4 -27.13 -20.27 37.40
CA LYS A 4 -26.04 -19.30 37.50
C LYS A 4 -24.78 -19.71 36.75
N ASP A 5 -24.49 -21.02 36.71
CA ASP A 5 -23.31 -21.54 35.99
C ASP A 5 -23.55 -21.55 34.48
N LEU A 6 -24.79 -21.77 34.04
CA LEU A 6 -25.18 -21.68 32.64
C LEU A 6 -25.05 -20.22 32.13
N ILE A 7 -25.58 -19.25 32.87
CA ILE A 7 -25.46 -17.83 32.55
C ILE A 7 -23.99 -17.38 32.51
N LYS A 8 -23.16 -17.80 33.47
CA LYS A 8 -21.72 -17.49 33.48
C LYS A 8 -21.00 -18.10 32.29
N SER A 9 -21.33 -19.31 31.90
CA SER A 9 -20.77 -19.99 30.74
C SER A 9 -21.15 -19.28 29.44
N GLU A 10 -22.42 -18.93 29.26
CA GLU A 10 -22.88 -18.20 28.07
C GLU A 10 -22.27 -16.80 28.00
N MET A 11 -22.17 -16.08 29.12
CA MET A 11 -21.49 -14.78 29.18
C MET A 11 -20.00 -14.90 28.88
N ALA A 12 -19.32 -15.95 29.36
CA ALA A 12 -17.91 -16.18 29.08
C ALA A 12 -17.67 -16.42 27.58
N ASP A 13 -18.58 -17.10 26.89
CA ASP A 13 -18.46 -17.31 25.44
C ASP A 13 -18.65 -16.01 24.63
N VAL A 14 -19.59 -15.14 25.05
CA VAL A 14 -19.76 -13.82 24.40
C VAL A 14 -18.51 -12.95 24.52
N PHE A 15 -17.77 -13.06 25.63
CA PHE A 15 -16.57 -12.27 25.89
C PHE A 15 -15.25 -12.97 25.51
N LYS A 16 -15.29 -14.14 24.87
CA LYS A 16 -14.10 -14.75 24.28
C LYS A 16 -13.49 -13.81 23.24
N THR A 17 -12.18 -13.65 23.31
CA THR A 17 -11.42 -12.72 22.50
C THR A 17 -10.11 -13.32 22.03
N ASP A 18 -9.60 -12.81 20.93
CA ASP A 18 -8.28 -13.13 20.40
C ASP A 18 -7.18 -12.33 21.15
N THR A 19 -5.94 -12.79 21.04
CA THR A 19 -4.78 -12.08 21.61
C THR A 19 -4.48 -10.76 20.90
N SER A 20 -4.94 -10.60 19.66
CA SER A 20 -4.82 -9.37 18.86
C SER A 20 -6.07 -9.17 18.01
N GLY A 21 -6.50 -7.93 17.84
CA GLY A 21 -7.70 -7.61 17.06
C GLY A 21 -8.32 -6.27 17.49
N ARG A 22 -9.52 -6.01 17.02
CA ARG A 22 -10.30 -4.79 17.24
C ARG A 22 -10.96 -4.82 18.61
N ILE A 23 -11.23 -3.64 19.16
CA ILE A 23 -12.05 -3.50 20.37
C ILE A 23 -13.49 -3.25 19.92
N LEU A 24 -14.43 -4.00 20.46
CA LEU A 24 -15.86 -3.84 20.21
C LEU A 24 -16.57 -3.35 21.46
N LYS A 25 -17.28 -2.23 21.35
CA LYS A 25 -18.15 -1.66 22.39
C LYS A 25 -19.57 -1.60 21.88
N ALA A 26 -20.52 -2.01 22.70
CA ALA A 26 -21.95 -1.98 22.35
C ALA A 26 -22.81 -1.55 23.55
N ASP A 27 -24.03 -1.15 23.27
CA ASP A 27 -25.02 -0.75 24.27
C ASP A 27 -25.58 -1.92 25.09
N SER A 28 -25.58 -3.11 24.54
CA SER A 28 -26.18 -4.30 25.16
C SER A 28 -25.43 -5.59 24.77
N ILE A 29 -25.67 -6.66 25.55
CA ILE A 29 -25.13 -8.01 25.29
C ILE A 29 -25.62 -8.52 23.93
N GLY A 30 -26.89 -8.32 23.60
CA GLY A 30 -27.47 -8.79 22.34
C GLY A 30 -26.83 -8.13 21.12
N SER A 31 -26.60 -6.80 21.18
CA SER A 31 -25.89 -6.07 20.13
C SER A 31 -24.44 -6.55 20.02
N LEU A 32 -23.76 -6.74 21.15
CA LEU A 32 -22.37 -7.21 21.21
C LEU A 32 -22.22 -8.58 20.55
N GLU A 33 -23.12 -9.52 20.85
CA GLU A 33 -23.13 -10.87 20.29
C GLU A 33 -23.41 -10.85 18.79
N ALA A 34 -24.43 -10.10 18.36
CA ALA A 34 -24.80 -10.01 16.93
C ALA A 34 -23.65 -9.45 16.09
N ILE A 35 -23.03 -8.36 16.55
CA ILE A 35 -21.91 -7.73 15.86
C ILE A 35 -20.68 -8.65 15.88
N SER A 36 -20.40 -9.31 17.00
CA SER A 36 -19.29 -10.27 17.10
C SER A 36 -19.41 -11.38 16.07
N LYS A 37 -20.57 -12.01 15.95
CA LYS A 37 -20.81 -13.07 14.97
C LYS A 37 -20.63 -12.58 13.53
N LEU A 38 -21.08 -11.37 13.22
CA LEU A 38 -20.89 -10.77 11.89
C LEU A 38 -19.40 -10.49 11.61
N LEU A 39 -18.66 -9.92 12.55
CA LEU A 39 -17.24 -9.68 12.40
C LEU A 39 -16.45 -10.99 12.24
N GLU A 40 -16.78 -12.02 13.00
CA GLU A 40 -16.17 -13.35 12.91
C GLU A 40 -16.45 -14.02 11.56
N SER A 41 -17.68 -13.90 11.03
CA SER A 41 -18.03 -14.42 9.70
C SER A 41 -17.25 -13.77 8.56
N GLU A 42 -16.79 -12.52 8.76
CA GLU A 42 -15.95 -11.78 7.84
C GLU A 42 -14.44 -11.93 8.15
N ASN A 43 -14.08 -12.86 9.04
CA ASN A 43 -12.70 -13.13 9.50
C ASN A 43 -12.03 -11.93 10.21
N PHE A 44 -12.81 -11.05 10.82
CA PHE A 44 -12.28 -9.95 11.63
C PHE A 44 -12.14 -10.38 13.09
N ARG A 45 -10.91 -10.41 13.58
CA ARG A 45 -10.61 -10.78 14.98
C ARG A 45 -10.97 -9.66 15.94
N ILE A 46 -11.45 -10.01 17.11
CA ILE A 46 -11.81 -9.09 18.18
C ILE A 46 -10.93 -9.39 19.40
N SER A 47 -10.13 -8.41 19.83
CA SER A 47 -9.24 -8.56 20.99
C SER A 47 -9.92 -8.26 22.31
N LYS A 48 -10.96 -7.41 22.29
CA LYS A 48 -11.69 -7.03 23.48
C LYS A 48 -13.14 -6.71 23.14
N LYS A 49 -14.05 -7.19 23.97
CA LYS A 49 -15.49 -6.90 23.89
C LYS A 49 -15.94 -6.23 25.18
N GLY A 50 -16.83 -5.25 25.10
CA GLY A 50 -17.34 -4.55 26.28
C GLY A 50 -18.68 -3.87 26.04
N ILE A 51 -19.45 -3.71 27.14
CA ILE A 51 -20.72 -3.00 27.15
C ILE A 51 -20.50 -1.59 27.72
N GLY A 52 -21.25 -0.62 27.20
CA GLY A 52 -21.20 0.78 27.62
C GLY A 52 -20.16 1.60 26.86
N ASN A 53 -19.96 2.83 27.30
CA ASN A 53 -19.14 3.82 26.62
C ASN A 53 -17.66 3.42 26.46
N ILE A 54 -16.99 4.10 25.54
CA ILE A 54 -15.54 3.97 25.33
C ILE A 54 -14.84 4.68 26.47
N THR A 55 -13.97 3.96 27.19
CA THR A 55 -13.20 4.45 28.32
C THR A 55 -11.74 4.75 27.93
N LYS A 56 -11.00 5.48 28.77
CA LYS A 56 -9.54 5.67 28.64
C LYS A 56 -8.80 4.34 28.48
N ARG A 57 -9.21 3.31 29.23
CA ARG A 57 -8.61 1.99 29.14
C ARG A 57 -8.78 1.35 27.77
N ASP A 58 -9.95 1.53 27.14
CA ASP A 58 -10.21 1.02 25.80
C ASP A 58 -9.30 1.71 24.76
N LEU A 59 -9.05 3.01 24.91
CA LEU A 59 -8.10 3.76 24.08
C LEU A 59 -6.66 3.26 24.27
N MET A 60 -6.22 3.03 25.51
CA MET A 60 -4.89 2.48 25.80
C MET A 60 -4.71 1.07 25.24
N ASP A 61 -5.73 0.22 25.38
CA ASP A 61 -5.71 -1.14 24.83
C ASP A 61 -5.64 -1.10 23.30
N ALA A 62 -6.40 -0.22 22.62
CA ALA A 62 -6.31 -0.03 21.17
C ALA A 62 -4.94 0.51 20.75
N PHE A 63 -4.39 1.47 21.50
CA PHE A 63 -3.05 2.01 21.21
C PHE A 63 -1.96 0.94 21.29
N SER A 64 -2.05 0.02 22.25
CA SER A 64 -1.10 -1.09 22.38
C SER A 64 -1.09 -2.01 21.14
N MET A 65 -2.22 -2.12 20.44
CA MET A 65 -2.33 -2.90 19.20
C MET A 65 -1.72 -2.21 17.99
N TYR A 66 -1.58 -0.88 18.03
CA TYR A 66 -1.06 -0.10 16.89
C TYR A 66 0.34 -0.53 16.46
N GLY A 67 1.20 -0.87 17.42
CA GLY A 67 2.55 -1.37 17.15
C GLY A 67 2.61 -2.77 16.55
N ILE A 68 1.54 -3.56 16.70
CA ILE A 68 1.46 -4.94 16.20
C ILE A 68 0.78 -4.96 14.82
N ASP A 69 -0.40 -4.37 14.73
CA ASP A 69 -1.18 -4.23 13.49
C ASP A 69 -1.99 -2.92 13.52
N PRO A 70 -1.55 -1.89 12.79
CA PRO A 70 -2.24 -0.60 12.75
C PRO A 70 -3.70 -0.69 12.26
N LEU A 71 -4.05 -1.68 11.45
CA LEU A 71 -5.42 -1.89 10.99
C LEU A 71 -6.32 -2.53 12.06
N SER A 72 -5.72 -3.12 13.09
CA SER A 72 -6.41 -3.67 14.26
C SER A 72 -6.55 -2.67 15.40
N ALA A 73 -5.80 -1.55 15.39
CA ALA A 73 -5.89 -0.49 16.39
C ALA A 73 -7.15 0.38 16.16
N VAL A 74 -8.31 -0.25 16.20
CA VAL A 74 -9.62 0.37 15.92
C VAL A 74 -10.60 0.01 17.03
N ILE A 75 -11.41 0.99 17.43
CA ILE A 75 -12.56 0.78 18.33
C ILE A 75 -13.83 0.87 17.49
N LEU A 76 -14.58 -0.23 17.47
CA LEU A 76 -15.91 -0.31 16.88
C LEU A 76 -16.94 -0.05 17.96
N ALA A 77 -17.71 1.01 17.84
CA ALA A 77 -18.67 1.49 18.82
C ALA A 77 -20.09 1.42 18.25
N PHE A 78 -20.93 0.61 18.84
CA PHE A 78 -22.32 0.48 18.45
C PHE A 78 -23.23 1.12 19.48
N ASN A 79 -23.90 2.21 19.09
CA ASN A 79 -24.87 2.94 19.93
C ASN A 79 -24.32 3.32 21.31
N VAL A 80 -23.03 3.66 21.40
CA VAL A 80 -22.33 4.11 22.61
C VAL A 80 -21.51 5.35 22.31
N ASN A 81 -21.22 6.13 23.34
CA ASN A 81 -20.43 7.35 23.25
C ASN A 81 -19.02 7.14 23.83
N ILE A 82 -18.20 8.18 23.77
CA ILE A 82 -16.93 8.25 24.48
C ILE A 82 -17.22 8.84 25.86
N ASP A 83 -16.62 8.26 26.91
CA ASP A 83 -16.74 8.83 28.26
C ASP A 83 -16.09 10.23 28.30
N PRO A 84 -16.67 11.20 29.00
CA PRO A 84 -16.12 12.56 29.07
C PRO A 84 -14.64 12.59 29.48
N ASP A 85 -14.24 11.72 30.40
CA ASP A 85 -12.85 11.59 30.84
C ASP A 85 -11.89 11.06 29.75
N ALA A 86 -12.41 10.45 28.70
CA ALA A 86 -11.64 9.86 27.58
C ALA A 86 -11.63 10.75 26.33
N GLU A 87 -12.44 11.83 26.31
CA GLU A 87 -12.59 12.66 25.10
C GLU A 87 -11.27 13.31 24.63
N ASP A 88 -10.49 13.84 25.57
CA ASP A 88 -9.23 14.51 25.22
C ASP A 88 -8.18 13.51 24.72
N GLU A 89 -8.07 12.34 25.35
CA GLU A 89 -7.19 11.28 24.87
C GLU A 89 -7.65 10.72 23.52
N SER A 90 -8.96 10.63 23.28
CA SER A 90 -9.48 10.14 21.99
C SER A 90 -9.04 10.99 20.79
N LYS A 91 -8.90 12.31 21.00
CA LYS A 91 -8.46 13.26 19.96
C LYS A 91 -6.96 13.19 19.68
N THR A 92 -6.16 12.85 20.70
CA THR A 92 -4.70 12.83 20.64
C THR A 92 -4.11 11.45 20.33
N ALA A 93 -4.83 10.38 20.65
CA ALA A 93 -4.33 8.99 20.58
C ALA A 93 -4.14 8.44 19.17
N ASN A 94 -4.51 9.16 18.12
CA ASN A 94 -4.43 8.74 16.71
C ASN A 94 -5.05 7.34 16.43
N ILE A 95 -6.08 6.97 17.24
CA ILE A 95 -6.81 5.71 17.12
C ILE A 95 -8.10 5.96 16.37
N LYS A 96 -8.40 5.10 15.39
CA LYS A 96 -9.67 5.18 14.68
C LYS A 96 -10.80 4.65 15.55
N ILE A 97 -11.79 5.50 15.82
CA ILE A 97 -13.06 5.14 16.41
C ILE A 97 -14.11 5.19 15.30
N ILE A 98 -14.85 4.10 15.13
CA ILE A 98 -15.97 4.00 14.19
C ILE A 98 -17.22 3.80 15.03
N SER A 99 -18.10 4.80 15.07
CA SER A 99 -19.31 4.81 15.85
C SER A 99 -20.53 4.87 14.95
N GLU A 100 -21.42 3.89 15.08
CA GLU A 100 -22.64 3.78 14.29
C GLU A 100 -23.79 3.23 15.16
N ASN A 101 -25.01 3.52 14.73
CA ASN A 101 -26.24 3.03 15.38
C ASN A 101 -26.97 1.95 14.56
N VAL A 102 -26.41 1.55 13.42
CA VAL A 102 -26.89 0.47 12.56
C VAL A 102 -25.78 -0.54 12.37
N ILE A 103 -26.04 -1.82 12.71
CA ILE A 103 -25.02 -2.88 12.75
C ILE A 103 -24.33 -3.03 11.39
N TYR A 104 -25.07 -3.15 10.30
CA TYR A 104 -24.49 -3.32 8.97
C TYR A 104 -23.66 -2.11 8.56
N LYS A 105 -24.10 -0.90 8.90
CA LYS A 105 -23.35 0.32 8.63
C LYS A 105 -22.03 0.37 9.39
N LEU A 106 -21.99 -0.14 10.62
CA LEU A 106 -20.75 -0.27 11.40
C LEU A 106 -19.73 -1.17 10.68
N ILE A 107 -20.19 -2.31 10.16
CA ILE A 107 -19.35 -3.24 9.40
C ILE A 107 -18.86 -2.61 8.10
N ASP A 108 -19.75 -1.97 7.36
CA ASP A 108 -19.41 -1.32 6.08
C ASP A 108 -18.42 -0.17 6.27
N SER A 109 -18.64 0.70 7.27
CA SER A 109 -17.71 1.80 7.62
C SER A 109 -16.32 1.26 8.02
N TYR A 110 -16.29 0.10 8.67
CA TYR A 110 -15.03 -0.54 9.03
C TYR A 110 -14.33 -1.14 7.80
N LYS A 111 -15.06 -1.80 6.89
CA LYS A 111 -14.51 -2.29 5.61
C LYS A 111 -13.95 -1.16 4.77
N GLU A 112 -14.67 -0.05 4.68
CA GLU A 112 -14.21 1.15 3.97
C GLU A 112 -12.93 1.72 4.58
N PHE A 113 -12.84 1.79 5.89
CA PHE A 113 -11.62 2.21 6.59
C PHE A 113 -10.43 1.31 6.24
N ILE A 114 -10.61 -0.02 6.27
CA ILE A 114 -9.55 -0.98 5.91
C ILE A 114 -9.11 -0.77 4.46
N ASN A 115 -10.06 -0.68 3.53
CA ASN A 115 -9.78 -0.50 2.11
C ASN A 115 -9.02 0.80 1.85
N THR A 116 -9.44 1.89 2.50
CA THR A 116 -8.76 3.19 2.41
C THR A 116 -7.33 3.10 2.93
N LYS A 117 -7.14 2.55 4.13
CA LYS A 117 -5.80 2.41 4.75
C LYS A 117 -4.87 1.47 3.99
N THR A 118 -5.40 0.38 3.48
CA THR A 118 -4.64 -0.55 2.65
C THR A 118 -4.26 0.11 1.32
N GLY A 119 -5.17 0.88 0.73
CA GLY A 119 -4.90 1.64 -0.49
C GLY A 119 -3.85 2.73 -0.28
N GLU A 120 -3.94 3.50 0.81
CA GLU A 120 -2.94 4.51 1.18
C GLU A 120 -1.55 3.88 1.36
N LYS A 121 -1.45 2.79 2.11
CA LYS A 121 -0.20 2.06 2.34
C LYS A 121 0.37 1.50 1.03
N LYS A 122 -0.49 0.95 0.17
CA LYS A 122 -0.09 0.46 -1.15
C LYS A 122 0.47 1.60 -1.99
N LYS A 123 -0.20 2.74 -2.04
CA LYS A 123 0.25 3.92 -2.78
C LYS A 123 1.58 4.47 -2.24
N GLU A 124 1.73 4.56 -0.92
CA GLU A 124 2.98 4.99 -0.29
C GLU A 124 4.16 4.07 -0.66
N ILE A 125 3.92 2.76 -0.70
CA ILE A 125 4.90 1.78 -1.15
C ILE A 125 5.20 1.97 -2.65
N GLU A 126 4.17 2.12 -3.48
CA GLU A 126 4.31 2.37 -4.93
C GLU A 126 5.10 3.64 -5.25
N ASP A 127 5.00 4.67 -4.40
CA ASP A 127 5.74 5.92 -4.58
C ASP A 127 7.21 5.81 -4.14
N ARG A 128 7.54 4.86 -3.25
CA ARG A 128 8.91 4.62 -2.76
C ARG A 128 9.66 3.57 -3.58
N ILE A 129 8.95 2.63 -4.18
CA ILE A 129 9.53 1.54 -4.95
C ILE A 129 9.69 1.96 -6.42
N THR A 130 10.86 1.74 -6.98
CA THR A 130 11.05 1.80 -8.43
C THR A 130 10.58 0.48 -9.03
N PHE A 131 9.63 0.53 -9.96
CA PHE A 131 9.15 -0.66 -10.65
C PHE A 131 10.08 -1.04 -11.79
N PRO A 132 10.27 -2.36 -12.05
CA PRO A 132 11.06 -2.81 -13.19
C PRO A 132 10.40 -2.33 -14.48
N SER A 133 11.19 -1.74 -15.36
CA SER A 133 10.71 -1.35 -16.68
C SER A 133 11.77 -1.52 -17.75
N LYS A 134 11.29 -1.72 -18.96
CA LYS A 134 12.07 -1.89 -20.18
C LYS A 134 11.47 -0.99 -21.25
N ILE A 135 12.29 -0.10 -21.80
CA ILE A 135 11.89 0.86 -22.83
C ILE A 135 12.79 0.73 -24.03
N GLU A 136 12.30 1.07 -25.21
CA GLU A 136 13.06 1.13 -26.45
C GLU A 136 12.99 2.54 -27.04
N LEU A 137 14.11 3.08 -27.46
CA LEU A 137 14.18 4.37 -28.14
C LEU A 137 13.64 4.25 -29.55
N ILE A 138 12.64 5.06 -29.88
CA ILE A 138 12.02 5.06 -31.21
C ILE A 138 12.97 5.70 -32.22
N ALA A 139 13.22 5.01 -33.31
CA ALA A 139 14.08 5.51 -34.38
C ALA A 139 13.48 6.74 -35.06
N GLY A 140 14.28 7.79 -35.24
CA GLY A 140 13.85 9.03 -35.89
C GLY A 140 13.15 10.04 -34.92
N ASP A 141 12.81 9.66 -33.71
CA ASP A 141 12.09 10.49 -32.75
C ASP A 141 13.02 11.20 -31.76
N CYS A 142 14.04 11.89 -32.26
CA CYS A 142 14.88 12.77 -31.45
C CYS A 142 14.44 14.22 -31.62
N PHE A 143 13.79 14.77 -30.60
CA PHE A 143 13.31 16.16 -30.60
C PHE A 143 14.39 17.14 -30.13
N ARG A 144 15.30 16.69 -29.27
CA ARG A 144 16.40 17.50 -28.72
C ARG A 144 17.55 16.60 -28.29
N VAL A 145 18.75 16.92 -28.76
CA VAL A 145 19.94 16.05 -28.59
C VAL A 145 20.48 16.06 -27.16
N SER A 146 20.45 17.20 -26.45
CA SER A 146 21.06 17.32 -25.10
C SER A 146 20.47 18.49 -24.31
N HIS A 147 20.66 18.47 -22.99
CA HIS A 147 20.39 19.54 -22.00
C HIS A 147 18.95 20.10 -21.99
N PRO A 148 17.91 19.37 -21.71
CA PRO A 148 17.82 17.91 -21.64
C PRO A 148 17.73 17.28 -23.04
N ALA A 149 18.19 16.04 -23.19
CA ALA A 149 17.83 15.23 -24.36
C ALA A 149 16.33 14.92 -24.29
N ILE A 150 15.63 15.04 -25.44
CA ILE A 150 14.20 14.73 -25.55
C ILE A 150 14.02 13.81 -26.76
N PHE A 151 13.47 12.63 -26.51
CA PHE A 151 13.35 11.58 -27.51
C PHE A 151 12.11 10.72 -27.28
N GLY A 152 11.62 10.09 -28.35
CA GLY A 152 10.51 9.15 -28.30
C GLY A 152 10.95 7.80 -27.74
N VAL A 153 10.12 7.20 -26.90
CA VAL A 153 10.31 5.87 -26.36
C VAL A 153 9.01 5.08 -26.39
N SER A 154 9.13 3.77 -26.65
CA SER A 154 8.07 2.79 -26.47
C SER A 154 8.29 2.01 -25.19
N ILE A 155 7.26 1.88 -24.35
CA ILE A 155 7.32 1.12 -23.11
C ILE A 155 7.06 -0.36 -23.41
N ILE A 156 8.11 -1.18 -23.40
CA ILE A 156 8.02 -2.61 -23.71
C ILE A 156 7.43 -3.41 -22.55
N SER A 157 7.82 -3.06 -21.31
CA SER A 157 7.38 -3.74 -20.10
C SER A 157 7.45 -2.81 -18.90
N GLY A 158 6.56 -3.03 -17.95
CA GLY A 158 6.52 -2.30 -16.70
C GLY A 158 5.93 -0.91 -16.81
N LYS A 159 6.33 -0.04 -15.89
CA LYS A 159 5.93 1.36 -15.84
C LYS A 159 7.11 2.28 -15.55
N VAL A 160 7.09 3.46 -16.11
CA VAL A 160 8.11 4.49 -15.87
C VAL A 160 7.48 5.74 -15.28
N LYS A 161 8.24 6.39 -14.39
CA LYS A 161 7.87 7.67 -13.77
C LYS A 161 9.04 8.65 -13.85
N PRO A 162 8.79 9.97 -13.84
CA PRO A 162 9.82 10.95 -13.59
C PRO A 162 10.58 10.60 -12.30
N GLY A 163 11.90 10.76 -12.33
CA GLY A 163 12.77 10.42 -11.21
C GLY A 163 13.42 9.03 -11.29
N TYR A 164 12.92 8.11 -12.13
CA TYR A 164 13.54 6.81 -12.32
C TYR A 164 14.90 6.95 -13.01
N VAL A 165 15.86 6.15 -12.56
CA VAL A 165 17.20 6.09 -13.16
C VAL A 165 17.22 4.97 -14.19
N MET A 166 17.74 5.26 -15.38
CA MET A 166 17.82 4.30 -16.47
C MET A 166 19.26 3.82 -16.69
N MET A 167 19.41 2.57 -17.09
CA MET A 167 20.68 1.94 -17.47
C MET A 167 20.53 1.20 -18.80
N ASN A 168 21.63 1.01 -19.50
CA ASN A 168 21.69 0.20 -20.70
C ASN A 168 21.89 -1.30 -20.39
N LYS A 169 21.98 -2.15 -21.42
CA LYS A 169 22.17 -3.61 -21.29
C LYS A 169 23.50 -4.01 -20.65
N GLU A 170 24.50 -3.12 -20.67
CA GLU A 170 25.80 -3.29 -20.03
C GLU A 170 25.75 -2.89 -18.54
N GLY A 171 24.63 -2.32 -18.07
CA GLY A 171 24.44 -1.84 -16.70
C GLY A 171 25.03 -0.44 -16.44
N THR A 172 25.46 0.23 -17.51
CA THR A 172 25.93 1.61 -17.38
C THR A 172 24.72 2.54 -17.18
N VAL A 173 24.79 3.41 -16.18
CA VAL A 173 23.76 4.42 -15.95
C VAL A 173 23.77 5.40 -17.11
N VAL A 174 22.61 5.58 -17.71
CA VAL A 174 22.38 6.53 -18.80
C VAL A 174 21.97 7.89 -18.25
N GLY A 175 21.05 7.90 -17.29
CA GLY A 175 20.58 9.14 -16.68
C GLY A 175 19.27 8.95 -15.90
N ARG A 176 18.74 10.07 -15.38
CA ARG A 176 17.47 10.13 -14.68
C ARG A 176 16.38 10.71 -15.56
N ILE A 177 15.22 10.10 -15.56
CA ILE A 177 14.03 10.63 -16.24
C ILE A 177 13.63 11.95 -15.56
N LYS A 178 13.69 13.05 -16.29
CA LYS A 178 13.28 14.37 -15.82
C LYS A 178 11.78 14.57 -15.96
N GLY A 179 11.22 14.12 -17.08
CA GLY A 179 9.80 14.20 -17.36
C GLY A 179 9.39 13.33 -18.53
N ILE A 180 8.13 13.00 -18.56
CA ILE A 180 7.47 12.23 -19.62
C ILE A 180 6.22 12.96 -20.08
N GLN A 181 5.92 12.91 -21.37
CA GLN A 181 4.75 13.58 -21.95
C GLN A 181 4.19 12.81 -23.15
N ASN A 182 2.89 12.92 -23.33
CA ASN A 182 2.21 12.47 -24.54
C ASN A 182 1.40 13.64 -25.11
N ASP A 183 1.48 13.91 -26.40
CA ASP A 183 0.81 15.02 -27.09
C ASP A 183 0.93 16.38 -26.35
N LYS A 184 2.14 16.69 -25.85
CA LYS A 184 2.46 17.91 -25.06
C LYS A 184 1.83 17.97 -23.67
N HIS A 185 1.14 16.93 -23.22
CA HIS A 185 0.62 16.83 -21.85
C HIS A 185 1.61 16.08 -20.99
N ALA A 186 2.00 16.67 -19.87
CA ALA A 186 2.87 16.01 -18.90
C ALA A 186 2.15 14.81 -18.26
N LEU A 187 2.84 13.69 -18.16
CA LEU A 187 2.35 12.47 -17.51
C LEU A 187 3.06 12.28 -16.18
N THR A 188 2.37 11.70 -15.22
CA THR A 188 2.93 11.26 -13.94
C THR A 188 3.53 9.86 -14.02
N GLU A 189 3.00 9.03 -14.91
CA GLU A 189 3.53 7.70 -15.24
C GLU A 189 3.15 7.32 -16.68
N ALA A 190 3.92 6.39 -17.27
CA ALA A 190 3.58 5.70 -18.52
C ALA A 190 3.77 4.19 -18.34
N VAL A 191 2.93 3.40 -19.01
CA VAL A 191 2.83 1.95 -18.84
C VAL A 191 3.11 1.20 -20.13
N LYS A 192 3.25 -0.12 -20.05
CA LYS A 192 3.45 -1.00 -21.20
C LYS A 192 2.48 -0.69 -22.35
N GLY A 193 3.04 -0.50 -23.54
CA GLY A 193 2.33 -0.19 -24.78
C GLY A 193 2.20 1.30 -25.09
N ASP A 194 2.55 2.18 -24.14
CA ASP A 194 2.57 3.62 -24.40
C ASP A 194 3.80 4.00 -25.26
N GLU A 195 3.60 4.92 -26.19
CA GLU A 195 4.64 5.65 -26.91
C GLU A 195 4.62 7.09 -26.46
N ILE A 196 5.73 7.56 -25.88
CA ILE A 196 5.81 8.85 -25.20
C ILE A 196 7.11 9.58 -25.52
N ALA A 197 7.11 10.89 -25.36
CA ALA A 197 8.33 11.68 -25.32
C ALA A 197 8.90 11.69 -23.89
N MET A 198 10.18 11.33 -23.78
CA MET A 198 10.93 11.29 -22.52
C MET A 198 12.04 12.32 -22.53
N SER A 199 12.28 12.97 -21.40
CA SER A 199 13.39 13.92 -21.24
C SER A 199 14.36 13.46 -20.15
N MET A 200 15.67 13.57 -20.43
CA MET A 200 16.78 13.31 -19.49
C MET A 200 17.85 14.39 -19.60
N ASP A 201 18.42 14.80 -18.47
CA ASP A 201 19.43 15.88 -18.46
C ASP A 201 20.83 15.37 -18.83
N GLU A 202 21.19 14.14 -18.43
CA GLU A 202 22.55 13.62 -18.51
C GLU A 202 22.98 13.15 -19.90
N PRO A 203 22.14 12.36 -20.65
CA PRO A 203 22.60 11.77 -21.90
C PRO A 203 22.60 12.79 -23.05
N THR A 204 23.49 12.53 -24.00
CA THR A 204 23.47 13.13 -25.34
C THR A 204 23.03 12.07 -26.34
N TYR A 205 21.94 12.34 -27.06
CA TYR A 205 21.43 11.46 -28.11
C TYR A 205 22.43 11.31 -29.27
N GLY A 206 22.61 10.10 -29.75
CA GLY A 206 23.62 9.77 -30.77
C GLY A 206 25.04 9.58 -30.23
N ARG A 207 25.26 9.77 -28.89
CA ARG A 207 26.56 9.55 -28.25
C ARG A 207 26.47 8.55 -27.09
N GLN A 208 25.61 8.77 -26.13
CA GLN A 208 25.42 7.87 -24.97
C GLN A 208 24.16 7.01 -25.09
N ILE A 209 23.20 7.46 -25.92
CA ILE A 209 21.99 6.70 -26.26
C ILE A 209 21.76 6.75 -27.77
N HIS A 210 21.25 5.65 -28.32
CA HIS A 210 21.10 5.48 -29.75
C HIS A 210 19.70 4.99 -30.14
N GLU A 211 19.34 5.16 -31.40
CA GLU A 211 18.08 4.66 -31.97
C GLU A 211 17.94 3.14 -31.77
N GLY A 212 16.76 2.67 -31.40
CA GLY A 212 16.49 1.26 -31.16
C GLY A 212 17.20 0.67 -29.94
N GLU A 213 17.88 1.52 -29.14
CA GLU A 213 18.51 1.06 -27.91
C GLU A 213 17.48 0.76 -26.84
N VAL A 214 17.69 -0.34 -26.12
CA VAL A 214 16.83 -0.76 -25.01
C VAL A 214 17.46 -0.33 -23.70
N LEU A 215 16.69 0.40 -22.91
CA LEU A 215 17.06 0.82 -21.57
C LEU A 215 16.18 0.13 -20.52
N TYR A 216 16.76 -0.04 -19.33
CA TYR A 216 16.13 -0.66 -18.17
C TYR A 216 16.15 0.29 -16.99
N THR A 217 15.17 0.21 -16.11
CA THR A 217 15.28 0.87 -14.81
C THR A 217 16.44 0.28 -14.02
N ARG A 218 17.22 1.17 -13.40
CA ARG A 218 18.25 0.76 -12.46
C ARG A 218 17.66 0.61 -11.08
N GLU A 219 17.69 -0.62 -10.55
CA GLU A 219 17.16 -0.96 -9.26
C GLU A 219 18.26 -1.04 -8.19
N SER A 220 17.91 -0.74 -6.92
CA SER A 220 18.76 -1.12 -5.79
C SER A 220 18.56 -2.61 -5.46
N LYS A 221 19.54 -3.23 -4.81
CA LYS A 221 19.39 -4.63 -4.36
C LYS A 221 18.26 -4.81 -3.36
N GLU A 222 18.06 -3.79 -2.52
CA GLU A 222 16.97 -3.76 -1.53
C GLU A 222 15.62 -3.73 -2.24
N ASN A 223 15.49 -2.89 -3.28
CA ASN A 223 14.27 -2.78 -4.06
C ASN A 223 13.96 -4.09 -4.81
N ILE A 224 14.97 -4.70 -5.43
CA ILE A 224 14.85 -6.02 -6.07
C ILE A 224 14.36 -7.07 -5.05
N PHE A 225 14.96 -7.13 -3.87
CA PHE A 225 14.56 -8.06 -2.81
C PHE A 225 13.10 -7.85 -2.38
N LEU A 226 12.70 -6.59 -2.14
CA LEU A 226 11.33 -6.24 -1.78
C LEU A 226 10.33 -6.63 -2.87
N LEU A 227 10.64 -6.35 -4.13
CA LEU A 227 9.79 -6.69 -5.27
C LEU A 227 9.68 -8.20 -5.50
N SER A 228 10.76 -8.95 -5.28
CA SER A 228 10.77 -10.40 -5.48
C SER A 228 10.03 -11.18 -4.38
N ASN A 229 10.01 -10.66 -3.15
CA ASN A 229 9.44 -11.34 -1.98
C ASN A 229 8.16 -10.68 -1.48
N ASP A 230 8.26 -9.47 -0.94
CA ASP A 230 7.17 -8.83 -0.19
C ASP A 230 6.09 -8.25 -1.09
N PHE A 231 6.47 -7.77 -2.27
CA PHE A 231 5.58 -7.08 -3.22
C PHE A 231 5.45 -7.78 -4.57
N SER A 232 5.79 -9.07 -4.64
CA SER A 232 5.69 -9.86 -5.89
C SER A 232 4.27 -9.92 -6.46
N TYR A 233 3.25 -9.74 -5.62
CA TYR A 233 1.85 -9.67 -6.01
C TYR A 233 1.47 -8.39 -6.77
N MET A 234 2.34 -7.35 -6.73
CA MET A 234 2.15 -6.10 -7.47
C MET A 234 2.73 -6.16 -8.89
N LEU A 235 3.50 -7.20 -9.20
CA LEU A 235 4.17 -7.38 -10.47
C LEU A 235 3.36 -8.28 -11.40
N THR A 236 3.23 -7.85 -12.65
CA THR A 236 2.75 -8.71 -13.74
C THR A 236 3.82 -9.74 -14.11
N ASP A 237 3.49 -10.73 -14.91
CA ASP A 237 4.46 -11.73 -15.36
C ASP A 237 5.55 -11.09 -16.25
N ASP A 238 5.21 -10.07 -17.03
CA ASP A 238 6.17 -9.27 -17.79
C ASP A 238 7.13 -8.49 -16.88
N ASP A 239 6.61 -7.90 -15.80
CA ASP A 239 7.43 -7.18 -14.82
C ASP A 239 8.42 -8.12 -14.13
N LYS A 240 7.98 -9.33 -13.76
CA LYS A 240 8.84 -10.37 -13.18
C LYS A 240 9.94 -10.78 -14.13
N SER A 241 9.60 -10.96 -15.41
CA SER A 241 10.59 -11.29 -16.46
C SER A 241 11.62 -10.17 -16.61
N THR A 242 11.17 -8.93 -16.63
CA THR A 242 12.04 -7.74 -16.72
C THR A 242 12.91 -7.60 -15.47
N LEU A 243 12.38 -7.88 -14.28
CA LEU A 243 13.15 -7.87 -13.03
C LEU A 243 14.31 -8.87 -13.06
N VAL A 244 14.07 -10.09 -13.59
CA VAL A 244 15.12 -11.10 -13.80
C VAL A 244 16.17 -10.63 -14.80
N GLU A 245 15.79 -9.92 -15.89
CA GLU A 245 16.76 -9.31 -16.81
C GLU A 245 17.62 -8.26 -16.09
N ILE A 246 17.01 -7.38 -15.32
CA ILE A 246 17.67 -6.34 -14.51
C ILE A 246 18.66 -6.97 -13.52
N GLU A 247 18.25 -8.01 -12.79
CA GLU A 247 19.14 -8.74 -11.87
C GLU A 247 20.38 -9.30 -12.57
N LYS A 248 20.20 -9.90 -13.74
CA LYS A 248 21.31 -10.42 -14.56
C LYS A 248 22.26 -9.32 -15.01
N ILE A 249 21.74 -8.18 -15.45
CA ILE A 249 22.55 -7.02 -15.84
C ILE A 249 23.36 -6.53 -14.64
N MET A 250 22.70 -6.31 -13.50
CA MET A 250 23.33 -5.80 -12.28
C MET A 250 24.35 -6.77 -11.67
N SER A 251 24.15 -8.06 -11.82
CA SER A 251 25.13 -9.07 -11.35
C SER A 251 26.47 -9.03 -12.11
N LYS A 252 26.45 -8.56 -13.37
CA LYS A 252 27.66 -8.41 -14.20
C LYS A 252 28.50 -7.19 -13.85
N ILE A 253 27.90 -6.16 -13.25
CA ILE A 253 28.61 -4.90 -12.88
C ILE A 253 29.62 -5.13 -11.74
N LYS A 254 29.57 -6.25 -11.02
CA LYS A 254 30.45 -6.57 -9.88
C LYS A 254 31.81 -7.20 -10.23
N LYS A 255 32.17 -7.21 -11.48
CA LYS A 255 33.51 -7.58 -11.93
C LYS A 255 34.17 -6.37 -12.54
#